data_b08b5a6cc2bc0ae5ddea9ed2415ae0fe
#
_entry.id   b08b5a6cc2bc0ae5ddea9ed2415ae0fe
#
_cell.length_a   1.000
_cell.length_b   1.000
_cell.length_c   1.000
_cell.angle_alpha   90.00
_cell.angle_beta   90.00
_cell.angle_gamma   90.00
#
_symmetry.space_group_name_H-M   'P 1'
#
loop_
_entity.id
_entity.type
_entity.pdbx_description
1 polymer ?
#
loop_
_entity_poly.entity_id
_entity_poly.type
_entity_poly.pdbx_seq_one_letter_code
_entity_poly.pdbx_strand_id
1 'polypeptide(L)'
;MAAEIHSRPQSSRPVLLSKVEGHQDVVSAALLIPKEDGVITASEDRTIRVWLKRDSGQYWPSIYHTMSSPCSAMAYHHDSRRIFVGQDNGAIMEFHISEDFNKMNFVKTYPAHQNRVSAITFCLTSEWVISTGHDKCISWMCTRSGSMLGRHYFTSWASCLQYDYETQHAFVGDYSGQITLLKLEQNTYSVITTLKGHEGSITSLWWDPVQRLLFSGASDHSIIMWDIGGRKGRTLLLQGHHDKVQAICYIQLTRQLVSCSADGGIAVWNMDISREEAPQWLESDSCQKCEQPFFWNIKQMWDTKTLGLRQHHCRKCGQAVCGKCSTKRSSYPIMGFEFQVRVCDSCFESIKDEDRTSLATFHEGKHNISHMSMDFSRGLMVTCGSDRIVKIWDMTPVVGCSLATGFSSR
;
A
#
# COMPACT_ATOMS: atom_id res chain seq x y z
N MET A 1 44.48 -28.80 -4.37
CA MET A 1 43.25 -28.27 -5.03
C MET A 1 42.15 -28.28 -3.99
N ALA A 2 41.89 -27.12 -3.36
CA ALA A 2 40.83 -26.94 -2.43
C ALA A 2 39.57 -26.61 -3.23
N ALA A 3 38.51 -27.43 -3.07
CA ALA A 3 37.21 -27.19 -3.67
C ALA A 3 36.58 -25.98 -2.94
N GLU A 4 36.38 -24.90 -3.69
CA GLU A 4 35.55 -23.79 -3.21
C GLU A 4 34.13 -24.30 -3.06
N ILE A 5 33.69 -24.43 -1.82
CA ILE A 5 32.32 -24.69 -1.49
C ILE A 5 31.57 -23.36 -1.73
N HIS A 6 30.94 -23.27 -2.88
CA HIS A 6 29.95 -22.21 -3.13
C HIS A 6 28.80 -22.44 -2.18
N SER A 7 28.81 -21.70 -1.06
CA SER A 7 27.65 -21.63 -0.19
C SER A 7 26.50 -21.05 -1.03
N ARG A 8 25.43 -21.85 -1.19
CA ARG A 8 24.15 -21.35 -1.73
C ARG A 8 23.76 -20.12 -0.90
N PRO A 9 23.41 -18.99 -1.52
CA PRO A 9 22.93 -17.85 -0.76
C PRO A 9 21.75 -18.32 0.08
N GLN A 10 21.85 -18.20 1.41
CA GLN A 10 20.72 -18.39 2.30
C GLN A 10 19.63 -17.43 1.82
N SER A 11 18.44 -17.97 1.51
CA SER A 11 17.30 -17.15 1.13
C SER A 11 16.97 -16.22 2.30
N SER A 12 17.25 -14.92 2.14
CA SER A 12 16.92 -13.89 3.14
C SER A 12 15.42 -13.82 3.32
N ARG A 13 14.95 -13.96 4.56
CA ARG A 13 13.52 -13.93 4.92
C ARG A 13 13.27 -12.93 6.03
N PRO A 14 12.08 -12.31 6.09
CA PRO A 14 11.64 -11.62 7.29
C PRO A 14 11.64 -12.57 8.48
N VAL A 15 12.12 -12.11 9.63
CA VAL A 15 12.13 -12.90 10.86
C VAL A 15 11.01 -12.45 11.77
N LEU A 16 10.11 -13.35 12.11
CA LEU A 16 9.04 -13.06 13.07
C LEU A 16 9.63 -13.00 14.48
N LEU A 17 9.64 -11.81 15.08
CA LEU A 17 10.19 -11.58 16.41
C LEU A 17 9.17 -11.83 17.53
N SER A 18 7.94 -11.37 17.33
CA SER A 18 6.90 -11.43 18.35
C SER A 18 5.50 -11.44 17.74
N LYS A 19 4.58 -12.07 18.49
CA LYS A 19 3.15 -11.97 18.28
C LYS A 19 2.53 -11.29 19.49
N VAL A 20 1.70 -10.28 19.25
CA VAL A 20 0.94 -9.61 20.30
C VAL A 20 -0.52 -10.00 20.13
N GLU A 21 -1.08 -10.66 21.12
CA GLU A 21 -2.44 -11.18 21.13
C GLU A 21 -3.23 -10.58 22.29
N GLY A 22 -4.53 -10.44 22.10
CA GLY A 22 -5.43 -9.94 23.15
C GLY A 22 -6.62 -9.16 22.62
N HIS A 23 -6.54 -8.60 21.42
CA HIS A 23 -7.68 -7.96 20.80
C HIS A 23 -8.79 -8.97 20.48
N GLN A 24 -10.05 -8.52 20.64
CA GLN A 24 -11.25 -9.35 20.46
C GLN A 24 -11.89 -9.21 19.08
N ASP A 25 -11.37 -8.34 18.24
CA ASP A 25 -11.85 -8.06 16.89
C ASP A 25 -10.69 -7.60 16.00
N VAL A 26 -10.98 -7.27 14.74
CA VAL A 26 -10.01 -6.80 13.76
C VAL A 26 -9.13 -5.70 14.34
N VAL A 27 -7.82 -5.85 14.21
CA VAL A 27 -6.86 -4.79 14.53
C VAL A 27 -6.72 -3.90 13.30
N SER A 28 -7.26 -2.69 13.38
CA SER A 28 -7.35 -1.76 12.25
C SER A 28 -6.03 -1.05 11.96
N ALA A 29 -5.23 -0.80 13.00
CA ALA A 29 -3.94 -0.14 12.87
C ALA A 29 -2.99 -0.59 13.99
N ALA A 30 -1.71 -0.65 13.66
CA ALA A 30 -0.63 -0.92 14.61
C ALA A 30 0.59 -0.09 14.22
N LEU A 31 1.21 0.55 15.19
CA LEU A 31 2.40 1.39 15.01
C LEU A 31 3.48 0.99 16.00
N LEU A 32 4.72 0.93 15.53
CA LEU A 32 5.88 0.80 16.40
C LEU A 32 6.20 2.15 17.06
N ILE A 33 6.46 2.15 18.38
CA ILE A 33 6.85 3.36 19.08
C ILE A 33 8.32 3.64 18.78
N PRO A 34 8.67 4.81 18.21
CA PRO A 34 10.06 5.14 17.93
C PRO A 34 10.94 5.08 19.19
N LYS A 35 12.10 4.46 19.08
CA LYS A 35 13.10 4.34 20.15
C LYS A 35 12.66 3.56 21.40
N GLU A 36 11.50 2.92 21.37
CA GLU A 36 10.95 2.14 22.48
C GLU A 36 10.58 0.73 22.01
N ASP A 37 10.68 -0.25 22.91
CA ASP A 37 10.18 -1.59 22.67
C ASP A 37 8.67 -1.63 22.96
N GLY A 38 7.92 -0.99 22.08
CA GLY A 38 6.48 -0.86 22.25
C GLY A 38 5.72 -0.75 20.95
N VAL A 39 4.42 -1.04 21.02
CA VAL A 39 3.47 -0.99 19.92
C VAL A 39 2.20 -0.30 20.39
N ILE A 40 1.62 0.54 19.53
CA ILE A 40 0.29 1.12 19.73
C ILE A 40 -0.66 0.44 18.76
N THR A 41 -1.79 -0.05 19.26
CA THR A 41 -2.80 -0.73 18.45
C THR A 41 -4.18 -0.10 18.61
N ALA A 42 -4.92 -0.06 17.51
CA ALA A 42 -6.33 0.34 17.48
C ALA A 42 -7.14 -0.79 16.87
N SER A 43 -8.29 -1.11 17.46
CA SER A 43 -9.10 -2.25 17.05
C SER A 43 -10.58 -1.93 16.95
N GLU A 44 -11.29 -2.69 16.14
CA GLU A 44 -12.76 -2.69 16.07
C GLU A 44 -13.41 -3.21 17.35
N ASP A 45 -12.65 -3.79 18.27
CA ASP A 45 -13.11 -4.13 19.64
C ASP A 45 -13.31 -2.89 20.53
N ARG A 46 -13.18 -1.68 19.98
CA ARG A 46 -13.33 -0.36 20.63
C ARG A 46 -12.19 0.01 21.57
N THR A 47 -11.04 -0.65 21.44
CA THR A 47 -9.91 -0.37 22.33
C THR A 47 -8.73 0.20 21.59
N ILE A 48 -8.04 1.12 22.28
CA ILE A 48 -6.67 1.54 21.97
C ILE A 48 -5.79 0.94 23.04
N ARG A 49 -4.73 0.26 22.64
CA ARG A 49 -3.77 -0.33 23.59
C ARG A 49 -2.36 0.12 23.28
N VAL A 50 -1.60 0.39 24.33
CA VAL A 50 -0.16 0.58 24.24
C VAL A 50 0.50 -0.61 24.90
N TRP A 51 1.29 -1.34 24.13
CA TRP A 51 1.97 -2.55 24.56
C TRP A 51 3.46 -2.25 24.74
N LEU A 52 3.98 -2.52 25.93
CA LEU A 52 5.40 -2.39 26.21
C LEU A 52 6.00 -3.78 26.43
N LYS A 53 7.20 -3.98 25.91
CA LYS A 53 7.94 -5.23 26.09
C LYS A 53 8.55 -5.26 27.49
N ARG A 54 8.31 -6.33 28.22
CA ARG A 54 8.91 -6.60 29.53
C ARG A 54 10.26 -7.33 29.40
N ASP A 55 11.03 -7.38 30.48
CA ASP A 55 12.29 -8.11 30.54
C ASP A 55 12.15 -9.59 30.17
N SER A 56 10.99 -10.18 30.41
CA SER A 56 10.65 -11.54 29.97
C SER A 56 10.54 -11.72 28.46
N GLY A 57 10.55 -10.63 27.68
CA GLY A 57 10.32 -10.64 26.24
C GLY A 57 8.85 -10.59 25.83
N GLN A 58 7.92 -10.62 26.78
CA GLN A 58 6.49 -10.53 26.53
C GLN A 58 6.03 -9.07 26.46
N TYR A 59 5.10 -8.79 25.54
CA TYR A 59 4.42 -7.50 25.46
C TYR A 59 3.23 -7.47 26.42
N TRP A 60 3.12 -6.37 27.17
CA TRP A 60 2.07 -6.18 28.14
C TRP A 60 1.35 -4.86 27.91
N PRO A 61 0.00 -4.80 28.00
CA PRO A 61 -0.74 -3.56 27.81
C PRO A 61 -0.51 -2.60 28.99
N SER A 62 0.30 -1.57 28.78
CA SER A 62 0.47 -0.49 29.74
C SER A 62 -0.69 0.50 29.70
N ILE A 63 -1.32 0.68 28.54
CA ILE A 63 -2.55 1.43 28.37
C ILE A 63 -3.59 0.52 27.73
N TYR A 64 -4.79 0.52 28.30
CA TYR A 64 -5.98 -0.14 27.80
C TYR A 64 -7.12 0.86 27.89
N HIS A 65 -7.46 1.47 26.76
CA HIS A 65 -8.51 2.52 26.74
C HIS A 65 -9.67 2.06 25.89
N THR A 66 -10.89 2.14 26.45
CA THR A 66 -12.12 1.77 25.74
C THR A 66 -12.77 3.00 25.15
N MET A 67 -13.10 2.93 23.87
CA MET A 67 -13.78 3.95 23.10
C MET A 67 -15.28 3.63 23.01
N SER A 68 -16.09 4.63 22.64
CA SER A 68 -17.55 4.45 22.46
C SER A 68 -17.92 3.80 21.13
N SER A 69 -17.01 3.78 20.17
CA SER A 69 -17.23 3.24 18.82
C SER A 69 -16.01 2.43 18.38
N PRO A 70 -16.15 1.46 17.46
CA PRO A 70 -15.02 0.74 16.91
C PRO A 70 -13.98 1.68 16.32
N CYS A 71 -12.69 1.38 16.56
CA CYS A 71 -11.57 2.17 16.08
C CYS A 71 -11.20 1.72 14.68
N SER A 72 -11.15 2.63 13.72
CA SER A 72 -10.97 2.34 12.30
C SER A 72 -9.68 2.88 11.71
N ALA A 73 -9.11 3.91 12.31
CA ALA A 73 -7.88 4.54 11.85
C ALA A 73 -7.13 5.20 13.01
N MET A 74 -5.84 5.39 12.83
CA MET A 74 -4.99 5.97 13.86
C MET A 74 -3.83 6.75 13.23
N ALA A 75 -3.48 7.86 13.85
CA ALA A 75 -2.25 8.60 13.56
C ALA A 75 -1.57 8.97 14.88
N TYR A 76 -0.27 8.78 14.95
CA TYR A 76 0.53 9.08 16.14
C TYR A 76 1.72 9.96 15.77
N HIS A 77 1.89 11.04 16.50
CA HIS A 77 3.05 11.92 16.40
C HIS A 77 3.90 11.80 17.66
N HIS A 78 5.07 11.17 17.52
CA HIS A 78 5.89 10.75 18.68
C HIS A 78 6.45 11.94 19.47
N ASP A 79 7.01 12.95 18.80
CA ASP A 79 7.66 14.06 19.48
C ASP A 79 6.68 14.89 20.34
N SER A 80 5.43 15.04 19.89
CA SER A 80 4.37 15.71 20.64
C SER A 80 3.54 14.78 21.51
N ARG A 81 3.72 13.46 21.38
CA ARG A 81 2.94 12.44 22.12
C ARG A 81 1.44 12.50 21.85
N ARG A 82 1.06 13.05 20.70
CA ARG A 82 -0.34 13.21 20.32
C ARG A 82 -0.78 12.02 19.45
N ILE A 83 -1.93 11.46 19.79
CA ILE A 83 -2.54 10.37 19.04
C ILE A 83 -3.96 10.76 18.63
N PHE A 84 -4.30 10.48 17.38
CA PHE A 84 -5.61 10.73 16.78
C PHE A 84 -6.21 9.38 16.39
N VAL A 85 -7.42 9.12 16.86
CA VAL A 85 -8.12 7.85 16.64
C VAL A 85 -9.42 8.10 15.92
N GLY A 86 -9.55 7.55 14.72
CA GLY A 86 -10.78 7.55 13.93
C GLY A 86 -11.67 6.38 14.31
N GLN A 87 -12.98 6.60 14.22
CA GLN A 87 -13.99 5.65 14.65
C GLN A 87 -15.02 5.39 13.55
N ASP A 88 -15.77 4.31 13.70
CA ASP A 88 -16.87 3.95 12.80
C ASP A 88 -18.00 4.98 12.78
N ASN A 89 -18.19 5.73 13.88
CA ASN A 89 -19.16 6.82 13.94
C ASN A 89 -18.72 8.11 13.23
N GLY A 90 -17.52 8.13 12.66
CA GLY A 90 -16.97 9.28 11.91
C GLY A 90 -16.25 10.31 12.76
N ALA A 91 -16.26 10.20 14.08
CA ALA A 91 -15.51 11.08 14.96
C ALA A 91 -14.03 10.71 15.04
N ILE A 92 -13.20 11.72 15.21
CA ILE A 92 -11.78 11.57 15.54
C ILE A 92 -11.57 12.07 16.94
N MET A 93 -10.92 11.28 17.79
CA MET A 93 -10.58 11.68 19.15
C MET A 93 -9.08 11.85 19.28
N GLU A 94 -8.67 12.96 19.87
CA GLU A 94 -7.27 13.25 20.17
C GLU A 94 -6.97 12.98 21.63
N PHE A 95 -5.83 12.29 21.88
CA PHE A 95 -5.30 12.04 23.20
C PHE A 95 -3.82 12.42 23.27
N HIS A 96 -3.36 12.68 24.49
CA HIS A 96 -1.95 12.86 24.78
C HIS A 96 -1.44 11.66 25.58
N ILE A 97 -0.41 11.00 25.10
CA ILE A 97 0.23 9.88 25.78
C ILE A 97 1.34 10.39 26.67
N SER A 98 1.35 9.96 27.94
CA SER A 98 2.39 10.33 28.91
C SER A 98 3.78 9.83 28.50
N GLU A 99 4.83 10.46 29.02
CA GLU A 99 6.23 10.10 28.68
C GLU A 99 6.56 8.65 29.04
N ASP A 100 5.98 8.14 30.11
CA ASP A 100 6.16 6.74 30.57
C ASP A 100 5.26 5.73 29.87
N PHE A 101 4.42 6.16 28.91
CA PHE A 101 3.45 5.35 28.20
C PHE A 101 2.44 4.60 29.10
N ASN A 102 2.11 5.16 30.26
CA ASN A 102 1.17 4.58 31.22
C ASN A 102 -0.20 5.24 31.20
N LYS A 103 -0.31 6.48 30.71
CA LYS A 103 -1.54 7.27 30.71
C LYS A 103 -1.83 7.85 29.34
N MET A 104 -3.10 7.84 28.98
CA MET A 104 -3.61 8.47 27.78
C MET A 104 -4.71 9.46 28.20
N ASN A 105 -4.42 10.76 28.02
CA ASN A 105 -5.28 11.83 28.45
C ASN A 105 -6.08 12.37 27.26
N PHE A 106 -7.40 12.44 27.40
CA PHE A 106 -8.27 13.02 26.41
C PHE A 106 -7.97 14.51 26.18
N VAL A 107 -7.92 14.92 24.91
CA VAL A 107 -7.69 16.31 24.53
C VAL A 107 -8.93 16.90 23.87
N LYS A 108 -9.39 16.31 22.76
CA LYS A 108 -10.47 16.88 21.95
C LYS A 108 -11.15 15.83 21.08
N THR A 109 -12.41 16.07 20.73
CA THR A 109 -13.16 15.31 19.70
C THR A 109 -13.35 16.19 18.47
N TYR A 110 -13.14 15.61 17.30
CA TYR A 110 -13.32 16.26 16.00
C TYR A 110 -14.46 15.57 15.24
N PRO A 111 -15.57 16.28 14.94
CA PRO A 111 -16.67 15.72 14.14
C PRO A 111 -16.31 15.78 12.65
N ALA A 112 -15.34 14.95 12.24
CA ALA A 112 -14.74 15.03 10.92
C ALA A 112 -15.59 14.40 9.82
N HIS A 113 -16.27 13.30 10.11
CA HIS A 113 -17.03 12.49 9.14
C HIS A 113 -18.36 12.04 9.68
N GLN A 114 -19.28 11.68 8.76
CA GLN A 114 -20.61 11.14 9.08
C GLN A 114 -20.68 9.62 8.96
N ASN A 115 -19.56 8.99 8.62
CA ASN A 115 -19.42 7.55 8.52
C ASN A 115 -17.97 7.19 8.91
N ARG A 116 -17.63 5.90 8.84
CA ARG A 116 -16.33 5.36 9.22
C ARG A 116 -15.17 6.20 8.71
N VAL A 117 -14.25 6.57 9.60
CA VAL A 117 -12.98 7.20 9.26
C VAL A 117 -12.06 6.14 8.67
N SER A 118 -11.56 6.35 7.46
CA SER A 118 -10.72 5.37 6.76
C SER A 118 -9.22 5.64 6.91
N ALA A 119 -8.81 6.89 7.01
CA ALA A 119 -7.41 7.26 7.19
C ALA A 119 -7.29 8.62 7.88
N ILE A 120 -6.19 8.81 8.61
CA ILE A 120 -5.87 10.06 9.31
C ILE A 120 -4.39 10.37 9.10
N THR A 121 -4.09 11.65 8.93
CA THR A 121 -2.75 12.20 9.06
C THR A 121 -2.77 13.49 9.85
N PHE A 122 -1.70 13.75 10.60
CA PHE A 122 -1.55 14.95 11.39
C PHE A 122 -0.32 15.74 10.93
N CYS A 123 -0.51 17.01 10.67
CA CYS A 123 0.56 17.95 10.32
C CYS A 123 0.78 18.91 11.49
N LEU A 124 1.90 18.74 12.22
CA LEU A 124 2.21 19.57 13.39
C LEU A 124 2.44 21.04 13.01
N THR A 125 3.11 21.29 11.90
CA THR A 125 3.49 22.64 11.47
C THR A 125 2.26 23.54 11.29
N SER A 126 1.23 23.03 10.63
CA SER A 126 -0.03 23.75 10.39
C SER A 126 -1.06 23.55 11.50
N GLU A 127 -0.86 22.58 12.37
CA GLU A 127 -1.84 22.10 13.36
C GLU A 127 -3.14 21.63 12.68
N TRP A 128 -2.99 20.84 11.60
CA TRP A 128 -4.12 20.25 10.89
C TRP A 128 -4.22 18.76 11.12
N VAL A 129 -5.41 18.30 11.42
CA VAL A 129 -5.80 16.90 11.31
C VAL A 129 -6.57 16.72 10.00
N ILE A 130 -6.04 15.87 9.14
CA ILE A 130 -6.57 15.59 7.80
C ILE A 130 -7.04 14.15 7.79
N SER A 131 -8.25 13.92 7.30
CA SER A 131 -8.84 12.58 7.32
C SER A 131 -9.74 12.32 6.13
N THR A 132 -9.90 11.04 5.81
CA THR A 132 -10.83 10.53 4.81
C THR A 132 -11.84 9.60 5.46
N GLY A 133 -12.99 9.43 4.84
CA GLY A 133 -14.06 8.61 5.40
C GLY A 133 -14.97 7.95 4.37
N HIS A 134 -15.78 7.02 4.84
CA HIS A 134 -16.81 6.34 4.06
C HIS A 134 -18.04 7.20 3.77
N ASP A 135 -18.05 8.45 4.24
CA ASP A 135 -18.97 9.49 3.78
C ASP A 135 -18.53 10.17 2.48
N LYS A 136 -17.56 9.56 1.79
CA LYS A 136 -17.03 9.97 0.47
C LYS A 136 -16.25 11.28 0.48
N CYS A 137 -15.66 11.67 1.61
CA CYS A 137 -14.97 12.95 1.66
C CYS A 137 -13.58 12.88 2.30
N ILE A 138 -12.78 13.88 1.99
CA ILE A 138 -11.62 14.33 2.76
C ILE A 138 -12.02 15.57 3.54
N SER A 139 -11.63 15.66 4.81
CA SER A 139 -11.81 16.84 5.63
C SER A 139 -10.50 17.22 6.32
N TRP A 140 -10.30 18.50 6.58
CA TRP A 140 -9.19 18.97 7.39
C TRP A 140 -9.66 20.00 8.39
N MET A 141 -9.17 19.84 9.62
CA MET A 141 -9.61 20.61 10.78
C MET A 141 -8.39 21.19 11.50
N CYS A 142 -8.57 22.38 12.07
CA CYS A 142 -7.55 22.98 12.92
C CYS A 142 -7.61 22.33 14.32
N THR A 143 -6.48 21.80 14.78
CA THR A 143 -6.42 21.16 16.10
C THR A 143 -6.43 22.17 17.25
N ARG A 144 -6.04 23.41 17.02
CA ARG A 144 -6.07 24.47 18.03
C ARG A 144 -7.47 24.98 18.30
N SER A 145 -8.20 25.32 17.23
CA SER A 145 -9.57 25.86 17.35
C SER A 145 -10.65 24.79 17.34
N GLY A 146 -10.35 23.60 16.82
CA GLY A 146 -11.37 22.59 16.56
C GLY A 146 -12.25 22.87 15.35
N SER A 147 -11.97 23.93 14.59
CA SER A 147 -12.78 24.37 13.46
C SER A 147 -12.54 23.52 12.22
N MET A 148 -13.61 23.25 11.46
CA MET A 148 -13.53 22.68 10.11
C MET A 148 -12.93 23.73 9.17
N LEU A 149 -11.83 23.39 8.50
CA LEU A 149 -11.16 24.26 7.54
C LEU A 149 -11.63 24.01 6.11
N GLY A 150 -11.92 22.76 5.78
CA GLY A 150 -12.43 22.42 4.47
C GLY A 150 -12.87 20.97 4.35
N ARG A 151 -13.60 20.72 3.28
CA ARG A 151 -14.11 19.39 2.93
C ARG A 151 -14.28 19.29 1.42
N HIS A 152 -13.91 18.14 0.86
CA HIS A 152 -14.16 17.83 -0.55
C HIS A 152 -14.79 16.43 -0.66
N TYR A 153 -15.83 16.31 -1.50
CA TYR A 153 -16.56 15.06 -1.72
C TYR A 153 -16.11 14.38 -3.00
N PHE A 154 -15.91 13.07 -2.91
CA PHE A 154 -15.64 12.18 -4.04
C PHE A 154 -16.94 11.47 -4.48
N THR A 155 -16.86 10.72 -5.57
CA THR A 155 -18.01 9.93 -6.07
C THR A 155 -18.16 8.59 -5.35
N SER A 156 -17.13 8.16 -4.62
CA SER A 156 -17.06 6.86 -3.93
C SER A 156 -16.44 7.04 -2.54
N TRP A 157 -16.54 6.03 -1.70
CA TRP A 157 -15.90 6.00 -0.39
C TRP A 157 -14.41 6.27 -0.51
N ALA A 158 -13.90 7.18 0.26
CA ALA A 158 -12.47 7.40 0.39
C ALA A 158 -11.85 6.32 1.28
N SER A 159 -10.75 5.73 0.84
CA SER A 159 -10.17 4.54 1.49
C SER A 159 -8.79 4.77 2.08
N CYS A 160 -8.01 5.66 1.51
CA CYS A 160 -6.62 5.90 1.95
C CYS A 160 -6.19 7.33 1.63
N LEU A 161 -5.15 7.77 2.34
CA LEU A 161 -4.68 9.14 2.34
C LEU A 161 -3.16 9.19 2.51
N GLN A 162 -2.50 10.01 1.70
CA GLN A 162 -1.14 10.48 1.94
C GLN A 162 -1.10 12.00 1.80
N TYR A 163 -0.20 12.65 2.53
CA TYR A 163 -0.11 14.09 2.54
C TYR A 163 1.34 14.56 2.48
N ASP A 164 1.60 15.50 1.58
CA ASP A 164 2.88 16.22 1.49
C ASP A 164 2.72 17.57 2.19
N TYR A 165 3.26 17.68 3.40
CA TYR A 165 3.12 18.90 4.21
C TYR A 165 3.99 20.05 3.75
N GLU A 166 5.02 19.83 2.95
CA GLU A 166 5.83 20.91 2.37
C GLU A 166 5.07 21.66 1.27
N THR A 167 4.42 20.90 0.40
CA THR A 167 3.65 21.46 -0.73
C THR A 167 2.15 21.54 -0.47
N GLN A 168 1.68 21.01 0.66
CA GLN A 168 0.26 20.95 1.06
C GLN A 168 -0.62 20.16 0.07
N HIS A 169 -0.07 19.12 -0.55
CA HIS A 169 -0.80 18.24 -1.43
C HIS A 169 -1.27 16.99 -0.69
N ALA A 170 -2.54 16.63 -0.91
CA ALA A 170 -3.15 15.39 -0.43
C ALA A 170 -3.41 14.44 -1.59
N PHE A 171 -3.11 13.16 -1.37
CA PHE A 171 -3.43 12.08 -2.28
C PHE A 171 -4.50 11.21 -1.64
N VAL A 172 -5.64 11.06 -2.29
CA VAL A 172 -6.78 10.30 -1.78
C VAL A 172 -7.14 9.20 -2.74
N GLY A 173 -7.07 7.96 -2.28
CA GLY A 173 -7.59 6.80 -2.99
C GLY A 173 -9.04 6.51 -2.61
N ASP A 174 -9.82 5.98 -3.52
CA ASP A 174 -11.22 5.65 -3.28
C ASP A 174 -11.62 4.26 -3.79
N TYR A 175 -12.84 3.85 -3.49
CA TYR A 175 -13.36 2.54 -3.86
C TYR A 175 -13.66 2.39 -5.37
N SER A 176 -13.66 3.49 -6.11
CA SER A 176 -13.78 3.42 -7.59
C SER A 176 -12.46 3.08 -8.29
N GLY A 177 -11.36 3.03 -7.54
CA GLY A 177 -10.01 2.81 -8.09
C GLY A 177 -9.32 4.08 -8.55
N GLN A 178 -9.86 5.22 -8.23
CA GLN A 178 -9.34 6.53 -8.60
C GLN A 178 -8.49 7.11 -7.47
N ILE A 179 -7.44 7.83 -7.83
CA ILE A 179 -6.63 8.61 -6.90
C ILE A 179 -6.79 10.08 -7.26
N THR A 180 -7.17 10.90 -6.30
CA THR A 180 -7.33 12.33 -6.48
C THR A 180 -6.20 13.08 -5.79
N LEU A 181 -5.55 13.98 -6.51
CA LEU A 181 -4.55 14.90 -5.97
C LEU A 181 -5.19 16.27 -5.74
N LEU A 182 -5.14 16.73 -4.50
CA LEU A 182 -5.66 18.02 -4.08
C LEU A 182 -4.56 18.87 -3.45
N LYS A 183 -4.65 20.17 -3.63
CA LYS A 183 -3.92 21.13 -2.81
C LYS A 183 -4.84 21.67 -1.73
N LEU A 184 -4.45 21.53 -0.47
CA LEU A 184 -5.24 22.00 0.68
C LEU A 184 -4.69 23.34 1.17
N GLU A 185 -5.59 24.27 1.40
CA GLU A 185 -5.30 25.58 2.00
C GLU A 185 -6.18 25.81 3.22
N GLN A 186 -5.98 26.89 3.95
CA GLN A 186 -6.67 27.12 5.22
C GLN A 186 -8.19 27.15 5.10
N ASN A 187 -8.74 27.81 4.09
CA ASN A 187 -10.18 27.95 3.89
C ASN A 187 -10.61 27.63 2.46
N THR A 188 -9.75 27.02 1.67
CA THR A 188 -10.01 26.69 0.29
C THR A 188 -9.20 25.47 -0.13
N TYR A 189 -9.42 24.98 -1.31
CA TYR A 189 -8.67 23.88 -1.90
C TYR A 189 -8.81 23.91 -3.43
N SER A 190 -7.95 23.17 -4.09
CA SER A 190 -8.07 22.92 -5.52
C SER A 190 -7.81 21.45 -5.83
N VAL A 191 -8.59 20.89 -6.75
CA VAL A 191 -8.34 19.57 -7.32
C VAL A 191 -7.33 19.73 -8.45
N ILE A 192 -6.15 19.13 -8.28
CA ILE A 192 -5.06 19.25 -9.26
C ILE A 192 -5.26 18.27 -10.40
N THR A 193 -5.47 16.99 -10.08
CA THR A 193 -5.67 15.94 -11.09
C THR A 193 -6.25 14.68 -10.45
N THR A 194 -6.68 13.77 -11.31
CA THR A 194 -7.09 12.43 -10.92
C THR A 194 -6.26 11.41 -11.68
N LEU A 195 -5.85 10.34 -10.98
CA LEU A 195 -5.06 9.25 -11.53
C LEU A 195 -5.96 8.02 -11.66
N LYS A 196 -6.02 7.46 -12.84
CA LYS A 196 -6.82 6.27 -13.15
C LYS A 196 -5.91 5.20 -13.75
N GLY A 197 -6.06 3.97 -13.32
CA GLY A 197 -5.25 2.84 -13.79
C GLY A 197 -5.53 1.54 -13.06
N HIS A 198 -6.07 1.61 -11.84
CA HIS A 198 -6.53 0.43 -11.11
C HIS A 198 -7.95 0.03 -11.53
N GLU A 199 -8.19 -1.28 -11.60
CA GLU A 199 -9.50 -1.87 -11.87
C GLU A 199 -10.29 -2.21 -10.60
N GLY A 200 -9.69 -2.03 -9.43
CA GLY A 200 -10.30 -2.26 -8.14
C GLY A 200 -10.13 -1.07 -7.20
N SER A 201 -10.74 -1.16 -6.01
CA SER A 201 -10.64 -0.12 -5.00
C SER A 201 -9.18 0.09 -4.56
N ILE A 202 -8.81 1.36 -4.36
CA ILE A 202 -7.50 1.68 -3.80
C ILE A 202 -7.50 1.27 -2.34
N THR A 203 -6.52 0.48 -1.93
CA THR A 203 -6.41 -0.08 -0.59
C THR A 203 -5.24 0.48 0.20
N SER A 204 -4.24 1.01 -0.50
CA SER A 204 -3.05 1.58 0.14
C SER A 204 -2.38 2.61 -0.76
N LEU A 205 -1.77 3.60 -0.12
CA LEU A 205 -0.98 4.65 -0.79
C LEU A 205 0.31 4.87 -0.01
N TRP A 206 1.36 5.19 -0.74
CA TRP A 206 2.61 5.69 -0.16
C TRP A 206 3.19 6.79 -1.03
N TRP A 207 3.48 7.94 -0.42
CA TRP A 207 4.11 9.08 -1.08
C TRP A 207 5.57 9.20 -0.68
N ASP A 208 6.47 9.25 -1.68
CA ASP A 208 7.87 9.60 -1.47
C ASP A 208 8.12 11.05 -1.93
N PRO A 209 8.32 11.99 -0.99
CA PRO A 209 8.46 13.41 -1.33
C PRO A 209 9.77 13.76 -2.01
N VAL A 210 10.82 12.95 -1.84
CA VAL A 210 12.14 13.23 -2.40
C VAL A 210 12.19 12.90 -3.89
N GLN A 211 11.78 11.71 -4.26
CA GLN A 211 11.74 11.28 -5.67
C GLN A 211 10.42 11.68 -6.36
N ARG A 212 9.44 12.17 -5.58
CA ARG A 212 8.10 12.54 -6.04
C ARG A 212 7.40 11.38 -6.73
N LEU A 213 7.47 10.22 -6.09
CA LEU A 213 6.83 8.99 -6.52
C LEU A 213 5.66 8.66 -5.60
N LEU A 214 4.53 8.33 -6.20
CA LEU A 214 3.38 7.79 -5.49
C LEU A 214 3.24 6.30 -5.83
N PHE A 215 3.11 5.47 -4.80
CA PHE A 215 2.80 4.06 -4.95
C PHE A 215 1.37 3.81 -4.50
N SER A 216 0.61 3.08 -5.29
CA SER A 216 -0.76 2.69 -4.96
C SER A 216 -0.93 1.19 -5.07
N GLY A 217 -1.59 0.61 -4.08
CA GLY A 217 -2.02 -0.79 -4.07
C GLY A 217 -3.54 -0.84 -4.12
N ALA A 218 -4.09 -1.87 -4.74
CA ALA A 218 -5.52 -1.98 -4.94
C ALA A 218 -6.04 -3.41 -4.74
N SER A 219 -7.37 -3.52 -4.70
CA SER A 219 -8.06 -4.80 -4.61
C SER A 219 -7.96 -5.66 -5.88
N ASP A 220 -7.45 -5.10 -6.97
CA ASP A 220 -7.12 -5.82 -8.22
C ASP A 220 -5.79 -6.58 -8.14
N HIS A 221 -5.16 -6.66 -6.97
CA HIS A 221 -3.88 -7.31 -6.67
C HIS A 221 -2.63 -6.60 -7.23
N SER A 222 -2.79 -5.44 -7.84
CA SER A 222 -1.70 -4.71 -8.47
C SER A 222 -1.18 -3.56 -7.62
N ILE A 223 0.05 -3.18 -7.91
CA ILE A 223 0.70 -1.96 -7.45
C ILE A 223 1.00 -1.11 -8.67
N ILE A 224 0.77 0.19 -8.58
CA ILE A 224 1.18 1.15 -9.61
C ILE A 224 2.11 2.18 -8.96
N MET A 225 3.25 2.42 -9.60
CA MET A 225 4.12 3.53 -9.30
C MET A 225 3.79 4.68 -10.25
N TRP A 226 3.49 5.86 -9.70
CA TRP A 226 3.18 7.06 -10.43
C TRP A 226 4.31 8.08 -10.27
N ASP A 227 4.92 8.50 -11.36
CA ASP A 227 5.92 9.56 -11.34
C ASP A 227 5.23 10.93 -11.43
N ILE A 228 4.94 11.52 -10.26
CA ILE A 228 4.22 12.80 -10.16
C ILE A 228 5.11 13.98 -10.54
N GLY A 229 6.43 13.87 -10.30
CA GLY A 229 7.40 14.92 -10.61
C GLY A 229 7.97 14.85 -12.03
N GLY A 230 7.72 13.78 -12.76
CA GLY A 230 8.28 13.53 -14.09
C GLY A 230 7.55 14.27 -15.21
N ARG A 231 8.30 14.65 -16.25
CA ARG A 231 7.75 15.38 -17.40
C ARG A 231 6.72 14.58 -18.22
N LYS A 232 6.69 13.25 -18.08
CA LYS A 232 5.86 12.36 -18.90
C LYS A 232 4.78 11.63 -18.12
N GLY A 233 4.63 11.86 -16.81
CA GLY A 233 3.64 11.14 -15.99
C GLY A 233 3.81 9.62 -16.07
N ARG A 234 5.03 9.13 -16.02
CA ARG A 234 5.37 7.71 -16.18
C ARG A 234 4.70 6.85 -15.12
N THR A 235 4.15 5.73 -15.53
CA THR A 235 3.57 4.73 -14.64
C THR A 235 4.25 3.38 -14.82
N LEU A 236 4.44 2.67 -13.69
CA LEU A 236 4.92 1.29 -13.71
C LEU A 236 3.92 0.40 -13.00
N LEU A 237 3.56 -0.69 -13.63
CA LEU A 237 2.68 -1.71 -13.08
C LEU A 237 3.52 -2.81 -12.44
N LEU A 238 3.19 -3.20 -11.20
CA LEU A 238 3.84 -4.30 -10.50
C LEU A 238 2.78 -5.34 -10.13
N GLN A 239 2.94 -6.55 -10.61
CA GLN A 239 2.03 -7.67 -10.40
C GLN A 239 2.78 -8.90 -9.90
N GLY A 240 2.34 -9.45 -8.79
CA GLY A 240 2.94 -10.61 -8.15
C GLY A 240 2.15 -11.09 -6.95
N HIS A 241 1.37 -10.23 -6.33
CA HIS A 241 0.46 -10.63 -5.26
C HIS A 241 -0.75 -11.41 -5.79
N HIS A 242 -1.23 -12.36 -5.00
CA HIS A 242 -2.39 -13.22 -5.30
C HIS A 242 -3.67 -12.76 -4.59
N ASP A 243 -3.59 -11.70 -3.81
CA ASP A 243 -4.72 -11.11 -3.09
C ASP A 243 -4.58 -9.59 -3.05
N LYS A 244 -5.55 -8.90 -2.47
CA LYS A 244 -5.57 -7.44 -2.34
C LYS A 244 -4.29 -6.91 -1.70
N VAL A 245 -3.73 -5.87 -2.26
CA VAL A 245 -2.55 -5.19 -1.71
C VAL A 245 -2.99 -4.24 -0.61
N GLN A 246 -2.89 -4.67 0.63
CA GLN A 246 -3.44 -3.94 1.80
C GLN A 246 -2.50 -2.88 2.37
N ALA A 247 -1.21 -3.00 2.12
CA ALA A 247 -0.23 -2.05 2.67
C ALA A 247 0.99 -1.95 1.79
N ILE A 248 1.54 -0.75 1.70
CA ILE A 248 2.73 -0.42 0.92
C ILE A 248 3.63 0.49 1.75
N CYS A 249 4.93 0.27 1.64
CA CYS A 249 5.96 1.13 2.21
C CYS A 249 7.17 1.19 1.28
N TYR A 250 7.64 2.38 0.94
CA TYR A 250 8.83 2.56 0.13
C TYR A 250 10.00 2.99 0.99
N ILE A 251 11.11 2.26 0.89
CA ILE A 251 12.35 2.55 1.60
C ILE A 251 13.28 3.27 0.63
N GLN A 252 13.33 4.58 0.75
CA GLN A 252 14.09 5.43 -0.16
C GLN A 252 15.59 5.12 -0.14
N LEU A 253 16.16 4.86 1.04
CA LEU A 253 17.60 4.61 1.20
C LEU A 253 18.09 3.40 0.41
N THR A 254 17.32 2.33 0.38
CA THR A 254 17.65 1.08 -0.33
C THR A 254 16.93 0.95 -1.66
N ARG A 255 16.03 1.86 -1.99
CA ARG A 255 15.15 1.82 -3.16
C ARG A 255 14.40 0.49 -3.28
N GLN A 256 13.83 0.07 -2.17
CA GLN A 256 13.00 -1.13 -2.09
C GLN A 256 11.56 -0.75 -1.71
N LEU A 257 10.61 -1.42 -2.33
CA LEU A 257 9.20 -1.32 -1.97
C LEU A 257 8.81 -2.57 -1.21
N VAL A 258 8.21 -2.39 -0.04
CA VAL A 258 7.62 -3.49 0.73
C VAL A 258 6.10 -3.40 0.58
N SER A 259 5.47 -4.49 0.19
CA SER A 259 4.01 -4.57 0.07
C SER A 259 3.50 -5.81 0.77
N CYS A 260 2.30 -5.71 1.32
CA CYS A 260 1.63 -6.80 2.02
C CYS A 260 0.24 -7.01 1.41
N SER A 261 -0.10 -8.26 1.15
CA SER A 261 -1.43 -8.67 0.68
C SER A 261 -2.30 -9.19 1.82
N ALA A 262 -3.61 -9.21 1.58
CA ALA A 262 -4.59 -9.64 2.59
C ALA A 262 -4.39 -11.08 3.07
N ASP A 263 -3.85 -11.95 2.23
CA ASP A 263 -3.52 -13.35 2.56
C ASP A 263 -2.26 -13.52 3.42
N GLY A 264 -1.59 -12.42 3.78
CA GLY A 264 -0.36 -12.43 4.57
C GLY A 264 0.92 -12.44 3.74
N GLY A 265 0.84 -12.41 2.43
CA GLY A 265 2.01 -12.32 1.55
C GLY A 265 2.78 -11.03 1.77
N ILE A 266 4.10 -11.13 1.93
CA ILE A 266 5.02 -10.01 2.05
C ILE A 266 5.92 -10.02 0.82
N ALA A 267 5.94 -8.94 0.06
CA ALA A 267 6.78 -8.79 -1.12
C ALA A 267 7.78 -7.66 -0.91
N VAL A 268 9.01 -7.89 -1.35
CA VAL A 268 10.07 -6.88 -1.37
C VAL A 268 10.52 -6.70 -2.81
N TRP A 269 10.24 -5.53 -3.38
CA TRP A 269 10.50 -5.19 -4.77
C TRP A 269 11.78 -4.37 -4.88
N ASN A 270 12.68 -4.79 -5.77
CA ASN A 270 13.84 -3.98 -6.11
C ASN A 270 13.42 -2.86 -7.07
N MET A 271 13.44 -1.62 -6.61
CA MET A 271 13.09 -0.42 -7.40
C MET A 271 14.33 0.32 -7.92
N ASP A 272 15.53 -0.19 -7.66
CA ASP A 272 16.78 0.39 -8.18
C ASP A 272 17.05 0.02 -9.65
N ILE A 273 16.27 -0.90 -10.19
CA ILE A 273 16.34 -1.35 -11.57
C ILE A 273 15.28 -0.61 -12.39
N SER A 274 15.68 -0.05 -13.52
CA SER A 274 14.76 0.58 -14.45
C SER A 274 13.83 -0.46 -15.08
N ARG A 275 12.51 -0.27 -14.89
CA ARG A 275 11.49 -1.11 -15.50
C ARG A 275 10.91 -0.44 -16.74
N GLU A 276 10.32 -1.26 -17.59
CA GLU A 276 9.60 -0.81 -18.77
C GLU A 276 8.12 -0.62 -18.47
N GLU A 277 7.52 0.38 -19.07
CA GLU A 277 6.07 0.55 -19.02
C GLU A 277 5.37 -0.55 -19.80
N ALA A 278 4.27 -1.09 -19.24
CA ALA A 278 3.43 -2.03 -19.95
C ALA A 278 2.78 -1.32 -21.16
N PRO A 279 2.77 -1.94 -22.34
CA PRO A 279 2.18 -1.33 -23.51
C PRO A 279 0.65 -1.20 -23.35
N GLN A 280 0.07 -0.20 -24.01
CA GLN A 280 -1.37 -0.12 -24.14
C GLN A 280 -1.89 -1.30 -24.96
N TRP A 281 -3.02 -1.85 -24.53
CA TRP A 281 -3.65 -2.91 -25.29
C TRP A 281 -4.27 -2.36 -26.55
N LEU A 282 -3.92 -3.02 -27.67
CA LEU A 282 -4.42 -2.64 -28.98
C LEU A 282 -5.82 -3.22 -29.20
N GLU A 283 -6.71 -2.42 -29.77
CA GLU A 283 -8.03 -2.86 -30.20
C GLU A 283 -7.98 -3.41 -31.60
N SER A 284 -8.65 -4.53 -31.82
CA SER A 284 -8.79 -5.15 -33.15
C SER A 284 -10.02 -6.05 -33.18
N ASP A 285 -10.66 -6.11 -34.33
CA ASP A 285 -11.79 -7.03 -34.57
C ASP A 285 -11.35 -8.44 -34.97
N SER A 286 -10.06 -8.60 -35.24
CA SER A 286 -9.44 -9.86 -35.62
C SER A 286 -8.14 -10.08 -34.87
N CYS A 287 -7.76 -11.36 -34.72
CA CYS A 287 -6.47 -11.70 -34.14
C CYS A 287 -5.33 -11.07 -34.97
N GLN A 288 -4.49 -10.27 -34.35
CA GLN A 288 -3.39 -9.57 -35.03
C GLN A 288 -2.21 -10.50 -35.42
N LYS A 289 -2.31 -11.79 -35.11
CA LYS A 289 -1.35 -12.82 -35.53
C LYS A 289 -1.82 -13.73 -36.63
N CYS A 290 -3.04 -14.24 -36.55
CA CYS A 290 -3.59 -15.16 -37.56
C CYS A 290 -4.73 -14.59 -38.37
N GLU A 291 -5.15 -13.35 -38.11
CA GLU A 291 -6.19 -12.62 -38.81
C GLU A 291 -7.60 -13.24 -38.73
N GLN A 292 -7.80 -14.27 -37.87
CA GLN A 292 -9.13 -14.82 -37.65
C GLN A 292 -10.01 -13.86 -36.85
N PRO A 293 -11.33 -13.75 -37.21
CA PRO A 293 -12.22 -12.79 -36.55
C PRO A 293 -12.47 -13.14 -35.08
N PHE A 294 -12.62 -12.11 -34.27
CA PHE A 294 -13.18 -12.26 -32.93
C PHE A 294 -14.70 -12.39 -32.99
N PHE A 295 -15.32 -12.86 -31.92
CA PHE A 295 -16.75 -13.26 -31.94
C PHE A 295 -17.72 -12.12 -32.17
N TRP A 296 -17.32 -10.85 -32.05
CA TRP A 296 -18.16 -9.69 -32.40
C TRP A 296 -18.00 -9.22 -33.86
N ASN A 297 -17.04 -9.75 -34.59
CA ASN A 297 -16.81 -9.38 -36.01
C ASN A 297 -17.69 -10.22 -36.93
N ILE A 298 -18.98 -9.94 -36.90
CA ILE A 298 -20.02 -10.71 -37.62
C ILE A 298 -19.79 -10.71 -39.12
N LYS A 299 -19.37 -9.57 -39.69
CA LYS A 299 -19.12 -9.44 -41.14
C LYS A 299 -18.03 -10.40 -41.59
N GLN A 300 -16.87 -10.39 -40.92
CA GLN A 300 -15.76 -11.27 -41.29
C GLN A 300 -16.09 -12.75 -41.04
N MET A 301 -16.84 -13.08 -39.98
CA MET A 301 -17.29 -14.44 -39.70
C MET A 301 -18.17 -14.96 -40.87
N TRP A 302 -19.04 -14.10 -41.39
CA TRP A 302 -19.89 -14.43 -42.51
C TRP A 302 -19.08 -14.65 -43.79
N ASP A 303 -18.14 -13.74 -44.10
CA ASP A 303 -17.31 -13.78 -45.29
C ASP A 303 -16.37 -14.99 -45.32
N THR A 304 -15.78 -15.32 -44.16
CA THR A 304 -14.81 -16.42 -44.03
C THR A 304 -15.45 -17.76 -43.65
N LYS A 305 -16.75 -17.76 -43.30
CA LYS A 305 -17.50 -18.93 -42.80
C LYS A 305 -16.83 -19.57 -41.59
N THR A 306 -16.19 -18.76 -40.74
CA THR A 306 -15.52 -19.20 -39.52
C THR A 306 -16.20 -18.64 -38.30
N LEU A 307 -16.24 -19.44 -37.21
CA LEU A 307 -16.76 -18.99 -35.93
C LEU A 307 -15.75 -18.03 -35.27
N GLY A 308 -16.25 -16.95 -34.69
CA GLY A 308 -15.43 -15.97 -34.00
C GLY A 308 -14.72 -16.51 -32.78
N LEU A 309 -13.52 -16.01 -32.50
CA LEU A 309 -12.66 -16.40 -31.41
C LEU A 309 -12.74 -15.41 -30.24
N ARG A 310 -12.37 -15.88 -29.05
CA ARG A 310 -12.24 -15.00 -27.88
C ARG A 310 -11.00 -14.14 -28.01
N GLN A 311 -11.13 -12.84 -27.73
CA GLN A 311 -10.01 -11.91 -27.68
C GLN A 311 -9.22 -12.07 -26.39
N HIS A 312 -7.90 -12.10 -26.53
CA HIS A 312 -6.92 -11.95 -25.47
C HIS A 312 -5.90 -10.89 -25.87
N HIS A 313 -5.05 -10.48 -24.91
CA HIS A 313 -3.96 -9.55 -25.18
C HIS A 313 -2.63 -10.14 -24.71
N CYS A 314 -1.60 -9.99 -25.55
CA CYS A 314 -0.24 -10.27 -25.15
C CYS A 314 0.23 -9.21 -24.16
N ARG A 315 0.71 -9.63 -23.00
CA ARG A 315 1.16 -8.69 -21.97
C ARG A 315 2.46 -7.98 -22.34
N LYS A 316 3.27 -8.59 -23.22
CA LYS A 316 4.54 -7.99 -23.64
C LYS A 316 4.37 -6.96 -24.76
N CYS A 317 3.63 -7.27 -25.82
CA CYS A 317 3.49 -6.38 -26.98
C CYS A 317 2.14 -5.65 -27.05
N GLY A 318 1.15 -6.03 -26.24
CA GLY A 318 -0.17 -5.40 -26.20
C GLY A 318 -1.10 -5.79 -27.34
N GLN A 319 -0.68 -6.64 -28.27
CA GLN A 319 -1.52 -7.04 -29.40
C GLN A 319 -2.73 -7.86 -28.98
N ALA A 320 -3.85 -7.65 -29.69
CA ALA A 320 -5.05 -8.47 -29.57
C ALA A 320 -4.84 -9.81 -30.29
N VAL A 321 -4.92 -10.90 -29.54
CA VAL A 321 -4.59 -12.25 -30.04
C VAL A 321 -5.62 -13.27 -29.60
N CYS A 322 -5.79 -14.32 -30.39
CA CYS A 322 -6.63 -15.47 -30.02
C CYS A 322 -5.89 -16.45 -29.12
N GLY A 323 -6.61 -17.38 -28.52
CA GLY A 323 -6.05 -18.40 -27.65
C GLY A 323 -5.03 -19.31 -28.34
N LYS A 324 -5.20 -19.58 -29.64
CA LYS A 324 -4.26 -20.43 -30.41
C LYS A 324 -2.92 -19.76 -30.67
N CYS A 325 -2.90 -18.43 -30.82
CA CYS A 325 -1.67 -17.66 -31.03
C CYS A 325 -1.01 -17.19 -29.72
N SER A 326 -1.57 -17.55 -28.58
CA SER A 326 -1.09 -17.15 -27.24
C SER A 326 -1.28 -18.28 -26.23
N THR A 327 -0.81 -19.48 -26.58
CA THR A 327 -0.94 -20.69 -25.73
C THR A 327 0.01 -20.70 -24.54
N LYS A 328 1.07 -19.94 -24.62
CA LYS A 328 2.16 -19.96 -23.64
C LYS A 328 2.05 -18.83 -22.65
N ARG A 329 2.68 -19.02 -21.49
CA ARG A 329 2.76 -18.06 -20.40
C ARG A 329 4.24 -17.81 -20.06
N SER A 330 4.55 -16.59 -19.67
CA SER A 330 5.87 -16.24 -19.14
C SER A 330 5.75 -15.17 -18.08
N SER A 331 6.65 -15.20 -17.10
CA SER A 331 6.92 -14.02 -16.29
C SER A 331 7.75 -13.02 -17.10
N TYR A 332 7.59 -11.74 -16.81
CA TYR A 332 8.37 -10.68 -17.45
C TYR A 332 8.58 -9.53 -16.46
N PRO A 333 9.50 -9.72 -15.47
CA PRO A 333 9.67 -8.79 -14.35
C PRO A 333 10.05 -7.38 -14.74
N ILE A 334 10.74 -7.19 -15.86
CA ILE A 334 11.11 -5.85 -16.34
C ILE A 334 9.90 -4.97 -16.65
N MET A 335 8.74 -5.56 -16.99
CA MET A 335 7.45 -4.88 -17.11
C MET A 335 6.56 -5.02 -15.84
N GLY A 336 7.09 -5.55 -14.75
CA GLY A 336 6.39 -5.73 -13.50
C GLY A 336 5.66 -7.06 -13.33
N PHE A 337 5.71 -7.96 -14.30
CA PHE A 337 5.02 -9.26 -14.22
C PHE A 337 5.90 -10.30 -13.53
N GLU A 338 5.71 -10.49 -12.24
CA GLU A 338 6.44 -11.45 -11.41
C GLU A 338 5.81 -12.84 -11.38
N PHE A 339 4.65 -13.02 -12.00
CA PHE A 339 4.01 -14.31 -12.23
C PHE A 339 3.81 -14.55 -13.74
N GLN A 340 3.44 -15.76 -14.11
CA GLN A 340 3.27 -16.11 -15.52
C GLN A 340 2.00 -15.50 -16.11
N VAL A 341 2.18 -14.65 -17.12
CA VAL A 341 1.10 -13.98 -17.86
C VAL A 341 1.05 -14.47 -19.30
N ARG A 342 -0.10 -14.27 -19.93
CA ARG A 342 -0.30 -14.59 -21.35
C ARG A 342 0.59 -13.74 -22.24
N VAL A 343 1.35 -14.38 -23.10
CA VAL A 343 2.14 -13.75 -24.17
C VAL A 343 1.84 -14.43 -25.49
N CYS A 344 1.95 -13.70 -26.61
CA CYS A 344 1.84 -14.32 -27.91
C CYS A 344 3.06 -15.19 -28.21
N ASP A 345 2.93 -16.13 -29.16
CA ASP A 345 3.96 -17.11 -29.42
C ASP A 345 5.29 -16.46 -29.84
N SER A 346 5.25 -15.42 -30.66
CA SER A 346 6.46 -14.70 -31.07
C SER A 346 7.15 -13.96 -29.91
N CYS A 347 6.38 -13.37 -28.99
CA CYS A 347 6.95 -12.76 -27.79
C CYS A 347 7.55 -13.81 -26.85
N PHE A 348 6.90 -14.96 -26.69
CA PHE A 348 7.43 -16.04 -25.88
C PHE A 348 8.80 -16.52 -26.38
N GLU A 349 8.96 -16.68 -27.69
CA GLU A 349 10.22 -17.06 -28.30
C GLU A 349 11.32 -15.99 -28.15
N SER A 350 10.94 -14.73 -28.09
CA SER A 350 11.87 -13.62 -27.90
C SER A 350 12.31 -13.41 -26.45
N ILE A 351 11.57 -13.92 -25.46
CA ILE A 351 11.90 -13.79 -24.05
C ILE A 351 13.01 -14.79 -23.69
N LYS A 352 14.13 -14.27 -23.21
CA LYS A 352 15.27 -15.07 -22.76
C LYS A 352 15.11 -15.46 -21.29
N ASP A 353 15.86 -16.45 -20.82
CA ASP A 353 15.87 -16.87 -19.41
C ASP A 353 16.29 -15.74 -18.47
N GLU A 354 17.20 -14.88 -18.91
CA GLU A 354 17.64 -13.67 -18.19
C GLU A 354 16.48 -12.71 -17.94
N ASP A 355 15.56 -12.58 -18.90
CA ASP A 355 14.38 -11.69 -18.80
C ASP A 355 13.34 -12.19 -17.78
N ARG A 356 13.43 -13.47 -17.39
CA ARG A 356 12.55 -14.09 -16.40
C ARG A 356 13.08 -14.00 -14.98
N THR A 357 14.27 -13.42 -14.78
CA THR A 357 14.86 -13.26 -13.46
C THR A 357 13.99 -12.32 -12.62
N SER A 358 13.53 -12.80 -11.47
CA SER A 358 12.69 -12.04 -10.58
C SER A 358 13.39 -10.79 -10.05
N LEU A 359 12.66 -9.67 -10.00
CA LEU A 359 13.06 -8.39 -9.41
C LEU A 359 12.38 -8.14 -8.08
N ALA A 360 11.72 -9.15 -7.54
CA ALA A 360 11.06 -9.11 -6.23
C ALA A 360 11.24 -10.45 -5.51
N THR A 361 11.12 -10.41 -4.19
CA THR A 361 11.07 -11.60 -3.35
C THR A 361 9.72 -11.67 -2.66
N PHE A 362 9.14 -12.88 -2.59
CA PHE A 362 7.82 -13.10 -1.99
C PHE A 362 7.95 -14.04 -0.81
N HIS A 363 7.32 -13.66 0.30
CA HIS A 363 7.36 -14.38 1.57
C HIS A 363 5.95 -14.60 2.10
N GLU A 364 5.73 -15.73 2.77
CA GLU A 364 4.47 -16.01 3.44
C GLU A 364 4.48 -15.46 4.86
N GLY A 365 3.48 -14.66 5.20
CA GLY A 365 3.30 -14.14 6.55
C GLY A 365 2.35 -14.94 7.42
N LYS A 366 1.57 -15.88 6.85
CA LYS A 366 0.54 -16.71 7.52
C LYS A 366 -0.39 -15.87 8.42
N HIS A 367 -0.95 -14.82 7.86
CA HIS A 367 -1.55 -13.75 8.62
C HIS A 367 -2.50 -12.98 7.71
N ASN A 368 -3.66 -12.57 8.21
CA ASN A 368 -4.55 -11.69 7.47
C ASN A 368 -4.14 -10.24 7.72
N ILE A 369 -3.57 -9.59 6.72
CA ILE A 369 -3.04 -8.23 6.85
C ILE A 369 -4.06 -7.22 6.36
N SER A 370 -4.37 -6.22 7.18
CA SER A 370 -5.13 -5.03 6.81
C SER A 370 -4.33 -3.73 6.98
N HIS A 371 -3.27 -3.76 7.77
CA HIS A 371 -2.44 -2.59 8.04
C HIS A 371 -0.99 -3.01 8.31
N MET A 372 -0.05 -2.18 7.91
CA MET A 372 1.37 -2.36 8.15
C MET A 372 2.03 -1.01 8.44
N SER A 373 3.02 -1.02 9.30
CA SER A 373 3.87 0.13 9.57
C SER A 373 5.32 -0.32 9.72
N MET A 374 6.26 0.53 9.30
CA MET A 374 7.69 0.24 9.44
C MET A 374 8.39 1.29 10.32
N ASP A 375 9.35 0.82 11.07
CA ASP A 375 10.38 1.64 11.70
C ASP A 375 11.67 1.47 10.90
N PHE A 376 11.99 2.46 10.06
CA PHE A 376 13.15 2.40 9.17
C PHE A 376 14.47 2.40 9.94
N SER A 377 14.54 3.08 11.08
CA SER A 377 15.78 3.19 11.85
C SER A 377 16.22 1.88 12.47
N ARG A 378 15.27 0.99 12.78
CA ARG A 378 15.52 -0.33 13.37
C ARG A 378 15.34 -1.49 12.40
N GLY A 379 14.82 -1.23 11.20
CA GLY A 379 14.49 -2.28 10.25
C GLY A 379 13.35 -3.19 10.71
N LEU A 380 12.44 -2.68 11.54
CA LEU A 380 11.30 -3.42 12.07
C LEU A 380 10.03 -3.10 11.31
N MET A 381 9.18 -4.10 11.15
CA MET A 381 7.84 -3.96 10.57
C MET A 381 6.81 -4.54 11.53
N VAL A 382 5.69 -3.87 11.66
CA VAL A 382 4.51 -4.39 12.37
C VAL A 382 3.36 -4.58 11.39
N THR A 383 2.71 -5.73 11.47
CA THR A 383 1.53 -6.07 10.67
C THR A 383 0.38 -6.46 11.58
N CYS A 384 -0.84 -6.17 11.17
CA CYS A 384 -2.05 -6.54 11.89
C CYS A 384 -3.23 -6.71 10.93
N GLY A 385 -4.29 -7.34 11.39
CA GLY A 385 -5.47 -7.53 10.56
C GLY A 385 -6.61 -8.28 11.23
N SER A 386 -7.41 -8.95 10.40
CA SER A 386 -8.66 -9.60 10.80
C SER A 386 -8.47 -10.87 11.62
N ASP A 387 -7.29 -11.44 11.68
CA ASP A 387 -6.97 -12.55 12.57
C ASP A 387 -6.73 -12.13 14.03
N ARG A 388 -6.84 -10.84 14.35
CA ARG A 388 -6.70 -10.24 15.69
C ARG A 388 -5.28 -10.30 16.26
N ILE A 389 -4.31 -10.68 15.46
CA ILE A 389 -2.91 -10.85 15.86
C ILE A 389 -2.11 -9.67 15.33
N VAL A 390 -1.21 -9.15 16.16
CA VAL A 390 -0.20 -8.17 15.77
C VAL A 390 1.15 -8.89 15.70
N LYS A 391 1.82 -8.80 14.56
CA LYS A 391 3.13 -9.44 14.35
C LYS A 391 4.21 -8.40 14.17
N ILE A 392 5.33 -8.61 14.84
CA ILE A 392 6.53 -7.77 14.74
C ILE A 392 7.61 -8.56 14.02
N TRP A 393 8.13 -7.99 12.95
CA TRP A 393 9.09 -8.61 12.05
C TRP A 393 10.40 -7.87 12.04
N ASP A 394 11.52 -8.59 12.04
CA ASP A 394 12.82 -8.07 11.65
C ASP A 394 12.95 -8.17 10.12
N MET A 395 13.01 -7.02 9.47
CA MET A 395 13.14 -6.91 8.01
C MET A 395 14.58 -6.73 7.56
N THR A 396 15.56 -6.61 8.45
CA THR A 396 16.97 -6.39 8.08
C THR A 396 17.54 -7.47 7.17
N PRO A 397 17.15 -8.77 7.29
CA PRO A 397 17.63 -9.79 6.36
C PRO A 397 17.22 -9.58 4.91
N VAL A 398 16.09 -8.90 4.65
CA VAL A 398 15.55 -8.71 3.30
C VAL A 398 15.75 -7.31 2.76
N VAL A 399 15.94 -6.29 3.62
CA VAL A 399 16.14 -4.90 3.21
C VAL A 399 17.59 -4.42 3.39
N GLY A 400 18.47 -5.28 3.93
CA GLY A 400 19.89 -5.02 4.13
C GLY A 400 20.22 -4.28 5.42
N CYS A 401 21.46 -4.49 5.91
CA CYS A 401 21.96 -3.89 7.15
C CYS A 401 22.24 -2.38 7.07
N SER A 402 22.13 -1.77 5.90
CA SER A 402 22.45 -0.35 5.70
C SER A 402 21.47 0.61 6.37
N LEU A 403 20.30 0.12 6.79
CA LEU A 403 19.34 0.94 7.54
C LEU A 403 19.86 1.29 8.94
N ALA A 404 20.63 0.40 9.57
CA ALA A 404 21.14 0.61 10.94
C ALA A 404 22.33 1.56 11.03
N THR A 405 23.07 1.80 9.95
CA THR A 405 24.29 2.61 9.93
C THR A 405 24.11 4.04 9.42
N GLY A 406 22.93 4.37 8.88
CA GLY A 406 22.64 5.68 8.26
C GLY A 406 22.28 6.81 9.25
N PHE A 407 22.14 6.55 10.53
CA PHE A 407 21.71 7.53 11.55
C PHE A 407 22.74 7.81 12.64
N SER A 408 24.03 7.54 12.37
CA SER A 408 25.09 8.07 13.22
C SER A 408 25.64 9.34 12.57
N SER A 409 25.36 10.48 13.18
CA SER A 409 25.87 11.81 12.88
C SER A 409 25.13 12.63 11.79
N ARG A 410 24.06 13.33 12.24
CA ARG A 410 24.04 14.82 12.16
C ARG A 410 22.86 15.38 12.96
#